data_9686c2c41e4c3303721c90709b5f4672
#
_entry.id   9686c2c41e4c3303721c90709b5f4672
#
_cell.length_a   1.000
_cell.length_b   1.000
_cell.length_c   1.000
_cell.angle_alpha   90.00
_cell.angle_beta   90.00
_cell.angle_gamma   90.00
#
_symmetry.space_group_name_H-M   'P 1'
#
loop_
_entity.id
_entity.type
_entity.pdbx_description
1 polymer ?
#
loop_
_entity_poly.entity_id
_entity_poly.type
_entity_poly.pdbx_seq_one_letter_code
_entity_poly.pdbx_strand_id
1 'polypeptide(L)'
;MNESIRTLFSPHKHLARWCALVPLACALTTVPGATHATAPEISPPATHVADPIDELTEIMVEAREPRYVSPTRRDEIGRIWAPVMINGRGPFRLVLDTGASHSAITALVALALGIPTDRSPPMILRGVTGYATVPTIRVDTLSIGDLAVDQPLLPIVPDALGGAEGILGSEGLTGKRVFIDFRHDKITIAYSKNERSGPGFVNVPFRSLRGTLVVVDAYIGTIRAKAVIDTGGQVTIANLALRDALAQRNGTPKGKVDLIQGATKDVQKGELLDDTPAISIGSIQIHDPSVTYGDLYIFKQWKLLNEPAILIGMDSLGLLDTLIIDYRRHELQLRMPNAG
;
A
#
# COMPACT_ATOMS: atom_id res chain seq x y z
N MET A 1 21.56 37.34 37.60
CA MET A 1 22.89 37.32 36.92
C MET A 1 22.64 37.08 35.46
N ASN A 2 22.84 38.16 34.71
CA ASN A 2 22.75 38.24 33.26
C ASN A 2 23.92 37.51 32.62
N GLU A 3 23.68 36.85 31.49
CA GLU A 3 24.60 36.94 30.35
C GLU A 3 23.93 36.64 29.05
N SER A 4 23.86 37.70 28.28
CA SER A 4 23.52 37.76 26.85
C SER A 4 24.66 37.22 26.01
N ILE A 5 24.38 36.45 24.94
CA ILE A 5 25.33 36.29 23.85
C ILE A 5 24.67 36.70 22.52
N ARG A 6 25.41 37.59 21.88
CA ARG A 6 25.09 38.39 20.71
C ARG A 6 25.19 37.59 19.39
N THR A 7 24.30 37.93 18.52
CA THR A 7 24.32 37.86 17.04
C THR A 7 25.67 38.26 16.43
N LEU A 8 26.06 37.54 15.38
CA LEU A 8 27.00 38.04 14.36
C LEU A 8 26.49 37.64 12.96
N PHE A 9 25.96 38.67 12.29
CA PHE A 9 25.79 38.69 10.82
C PHE A 9 27.09 39.17 10.20
N SER A 10 27.49 38.60 9.06
CA SER A 10 28.21 39.36 8.04
C SER A 10 28.01 38.72 6.65
N PRO A 11 27.77 39.55 5.61
CA PRO A 11 27.47 39.09 4.25
C PRO A 11 28.71 39.22 3.35
N HIS A 12 28.87 38.32 2.40
CA HIS A 12 29.76 38.54 1.25
C HIS A 12 29.01 38.41 -0.07
N LYS A 13 28.95 39.57 -0.76
CA LYS A 13 28.66 39.77 -2.18
C LYS A 13 29.91 39.44 -3.01
N HIS A 14 29.74 38.83 -4.17
CA HIS A 14 30.45 39.04 -5.44
C HIS A 14 29.63 38.37 -6.52
N LEU A 15 29.04 39.03 -7.38
CA LEU A 15 29.23 39.77 -8.62
C LEU A 15 30.00 39.04 -9.73
N ALA A 16 29.27 38.89 -10.80
CA ALA A 16 29.60 39.19 -12.19
C ALA A 16 29.93 38.05 -13.16
N ARG A 17 29.05 37.90 -14.12
CA ARG A 17 29.27 38.07 -15.60
C ARG A 17 30.09 36.98 -16.28
N TRP A 18 29.56 36.34 -17.36
CA TRP A 18 29.72 36.74 -18.74
C TRP A 18 28.84 35.89 -19.67
N CYS A 19 28.21 36.60 -20.64
CA CYS A 19 27.55 36.04 -21.83
C CYS A 19 28.58 35.55 -22.83
N ALA A 20 28.28 34.48 -23.55
CA ALA A 20 28.79 34.25 -24.89
C ALA A 20 27.69 33.57 -25.74
N LEU A 21 27.14 34.34 -26.66
CA LEU A 21 26.33 33.92 -27.82
C LEU A 21 27.28 33.35 -28.88
N VAL A 22 26.94 32.18 -29.41
CA VAL A 22 27.54 31.69 -30.70
C VAL A 22 26.37 31.35 -31.62
N PRO A 23 26.30 31.94 -32.81
CA PRO A 23 25.29 31.60 -33.82
C PRO A 23 25.72 30.37 -34.61
N LEU A 24 24.87 29.41 -34.77
CA LEU A 24 25.08 28.26 -35.67
C LEU A 24 24.39 28.53 -37.01
N ALA A 25 25.19 28.58 -38.04
CA ALA A 25 24.81 28.80 -39.45
C ALA A 25 24.10 27.58 -40.02
N CYS A 26 22.96 27.81 -40.70
CA CYS A 26 22.30 26.86 -41.59
C CYS A 26 23.15 26.57 -42.83
N ALA A 27 23.49 25.32 -43.08
CA ALA A 27 23.97 24.84 -44.36
C ALA A 27 22.86 24.00 -45.01
N LEU A 28 22.30 24.55 -46.10
CA LEU A 28 21.43 23.84 -47.05
C LEU A 28 22.26 22.94 -47.94
N THR A 29 22.07 21.64 -47.92
CA THR A 29 22.58 20.70 -48.93
C THR A 29 21.39 20.18 -49.76
N THR A 30 21.39 20.48 -51.02
CA THR A 30 20.51 19.98 -52.07
C THR A 30 20.89 18.55 -52.44
N VAL A 31 19.90 17.64 -52.50
CA VAL A 31 20.04 16.28 -53.01
C VAL A 31 19.37 16.21 -54.39
N PRO A 32 20.05 15.65 -55.39
CA PRO A 32 19.48 15.49 -56.73
C PRO A 32 18.74 14.15 -56.93
N GLY A 33 17.63 14.26 -57.68
CA GLY A 33 17.12 13.30 -58.64
C GLY A 33 16.79 11.87 -58.21
N ALA A 34 15.52 11.58 -57.95
CA ALA A 34 14.98 10.22 -57.93
C ALA A 34 14.43 9.85 -59.33
N THR A 35 14.96 8.77 -59.87
CA THR A 35 14.50 8.11 -61.09
C THR A 35 13.18 7.36 -60.84
N HIS A 36 12.21 7.59 -61.72
CA HIS A 36 10.93 6.87 -61.78
C HIS A 36 11.15 5.39 -62.09
N ALA A 37 10.74 4.51 -61.16
CA ALA A 37 10.53 3.08 -61.43
C ALA A 37 9.04 2.87 -61.74
N THR A 38 8.77 2.30 -62.90
CA THR A 38 7.46 1.84 -63.39
C THR A 38 6.94 0.70 -62.50
N ALA A 39 5.70 0.81 -62.06
CA ALA A 39 4.99 -0.21 -61.35
C ALA A 39 4.57 -1.37 -62.25
N PRO A 40 4.59 -2.61 -61.81
CA PRO A 40 4.04 -3.76 -62.56
C PRO A 40 2.50 -3.76 -62.54
N GLU A 41 1.95 -4.07 -63.68
CA GLU A 41 0.52 -4.22 -64.00
C GLU A 41 -0.04 -5.45 -63.22
N ILE A 42 -1.02 -5.22 -62.36
CA ILE A 42 -1.69 -6.28 -61.59
C ILE A 42 -2.95 -6.70 -62.37
N SER A 43 -2.97 -7.93 -62.86
CA SER A 43 -4.15 -8.58 -63.42
C SER A 43 -5.25 -8.79 -62.35
N PRO A 44 -6.54 -8.62 -62.67
CA PRO A 44 -7.61 -8.79 -61.69
C PRO A 44 -7.75 -10.28 -61.27
N PRO A 45 -8.02 -10.52 -59.97
CA PRO A 45 -8.23 -11.86 -59.50
C PRO A 45 -9.57 -12.45 -59.98
N ALA A 46 -9.56 -13.73 -60.30
CA ALA A 46 -10.71 -14.53 -60.70
C ALA A 46 -11.79 -14.49 -59.60
N THR A 47 -13.02 -14.32 -60.03
CA THR A 47 -14.24 -14.39 -59.22
C THR A 47 -14.40 -15.81 -58.64
N HIS A 48 -14.11 -16.00 -57.35
CA HIS A 48 -14.55 -17.17 -56.63
C HIS A 48 -16.02 -16.99 -56.24
N VAL A 49 -16.84 -17.93 -56.67
CA VAL A 49 -18.21 -18.12 -56.24
C VAL A 49 -18.15 -18.49 -54.73
N ALA A 50 -18.80 -17.72 -53.88
CA ALA A 50 -18.89 -18.04 -52.48
C ALA A 50 -19.77 -19.25 -52.24
N ASP A 51 -19.22 -20.25 -51.58
CA ASP A 51 -19.96 -21.35 -50.97
C ASP A 51 -20.84 -20.83 -49.81
N PRO A 52 -21.96 -21.48 -49.48
CA PRO A 52 -22.90 -21.02 -48.50
C PRO A 52 -22.23 -20.94 -47.12
N ILE A 53 -22.49 -19.84 -46.42
CA ILE A 53 -22.02 -19.47 -45.08
C ILE A 53 -22.36 -20.63 -44.15
N ASP A 54 -21.31 -21.36 -43.78
CA ASP A 54 -21.35 -22.28 -42.65
C ASP A 54 -21.49 -21.47 -41.37
N GLU A 55 -22.37 -21.89 -40.48
CA GLU A 55 -22.69 -21.22 -39.24
C GLU A 55 -21.40 -20.78 -38.52
N LEU A 56 -21.21 -19.48 -38.36
CA LEU A 56 -20.17 -18.91 -37.53
C LEU A 56 -20.38 -19.40 -36.10
N THR A 57 -19.70 -20.49 -35.75
CA THR A 57 -19.52 -20.86 -34.35
C THR A 57 -18.83 -19.70 -33.69
N GLU A 58 -19.56 -18.94 -32.86
CA GLU A 58 -19.07 -17.84 -32.10
C GLU A 58 -18.03 -18.38 -31.12
N ILE A 59 -16.76 -18.32 -31.50
CA ILE A 59 -15.64 -18.63 -30.59
C ILE A 59 -15.58 -17.49 -29.63
N MET A 60 -16.28 -17.60 -28.48
CA MET A 60 -16.09 -16.74 -27.34
C MET A 60 -14.68 -16.99 -26.81
N VAL A 61 -13.73 -16.19 -27.26
CA VAL A 61 -12.43 -16.08 -26.60
C VAL A 61 -12.69 -15.34 -25.30
N GLU A 62 -12.90 -16.07 -24.20
CA GLU A 62 -12.81 -15.50 -22.86
C GLU A 62 -11.39 -14.92 -22.73
N ALA A 63 -11.26 -13.63 -22.92
CA ALA A 63 -10.04 -12.93 -22.54
C ALA A 63 -9.87 -13.17 -21.04
N ARG A 64 -8.87 -13.98 -20.67
CA ARG A 64 -8.50 -14.13 -19.25
C ARG A 64 -8.23 -12.75 -18.72
N GLU A 65 -8.99 -12.32 -17.71
CA GLU A 65 -8.74 -11.05 -17.05
C GLU A 65 -7.26 -10.98 -16.67
N PRO A 66 -6.57 -9.90 -17.03
CA PRO A 66 -5.16 -9.76 -16.69
C PRO A 66 -5.02 -9.84 -15.17
N ARG A 67 -4.16 -10.72 -14.70
CA ARG A 67 -3.80 -10.86 -13.29
C ARG A 67 -2.41 -10.30 -13.12
N TYR A 68 -2.29 -9.26 -12.32
CA TYR A 68 -0.97 -8.81 -11.95
C TYR A 68 -0.41 -9.69 -10.84
N VAL A 69 0.69 -10.36 -11.14
CA VAL A 69 1.48 -11.13 -10.16
C VAL A 69 2.85 -10.50 -10.10
N SER A 70 3.17 -9.88 -8.98
CA SER A 70 4.50 -9.32 -8.75
C SER A 70 5.19 -10.10 -7.63
N PRO A 71 6.46 -10.49 -7.82
CA PRO A 71 7.28 -10.89 -6.68
C PRO A 71 7.45 -9.65 -5.79
N THR A 72 7.05 -9.77 -4.54
CA THR A 72 7.28 -8.74 -3.54
C THR A 72 8.65 -8.96 -2.91
N ARG A 73 9.26 -7.89 -2.41
CA ARG A 73 10.33 -7.99 -1.43
C ARG A 73 9.79 -7.48 -0.11
N ARG A 74 10.18 -8.13 0.96
CA ARG A 74 9.91 -7.62 2.30
C ARG A 74 11.00 -6.60 2.63
N ASP A 75 10.62 -5.56 3.36
CA ASP A 75 11.59 -4.68 3.98
C ASP A 75 12.27 -5.40 5.17
N GLU A 76 13.23 -4.72 5.80
CA GLU A 76 13.98 -5.26 6.95
C GLU A 76 13.08 -5.63 8.14
N ILE A 77 11.84 -5.13 8.15
CA ILE A 77 10.84 -5.35 9.20
C ILE A 77 9.67 -6.24 8.76
N GLY A 78 9.76 -6.87 7.60
CA GLY A 78 8.83 -7.90 7.13
C GLY A 78 7.59 -7.40 6.39
N ARG A 79 7.47 -6.09 6.11
CA ARG A 79 6.34 -5.53 5.36
C ARG A 79 6.45 -5.86 3.86
N ILE A 80 5.31 -5.93 3.21
CA ILE A 80 5.21 -6.35 1.81
C ILE A 80 5.33 -5.14 0.89
N TRP A 81 6.26 -5.19 -0.06
CA TRP A 81 6.41 -4.17 -1.09
C TRP A 81 5.62 -4.52 -2.34
N ALA A 82 4.99 -3.52 -2.90
CA ALA A 82 4.31 -3.59 -4.19
C ALA A 82 5.01 -2.67 -5.20
N PRO A 83 5.34 -3.14 -6.40
CA PRO A 83 5.91 -2.29 -7.44
C PRO A 83 4.80 -1.50 -8.13
N VAL A 84 4.77 -0.21 -7.86
CA VAL A 84 3.72 0.71 -8.33
C VAL A 84 4.25 1.62 -9.42
N MET A 85 3.46 1.79 -10.48
CA MET A 85 3.70 2.80 -11.51
C MET A 85 2.96 4.08 -11.17
N ILE A 86 3.62 5.22 -11.30
CA ILE A 86 3.03 6.54 -11.11
C ILE A 86 3.27 7.36 -12.37
N ASN A 87 2.20 7.79 -13.05
CA ASN A 87 2.28 8.45 -14.36
C ASN A 87 3.11 7.65 -15.38
N GLY A 88 2.99 6.32 -15.39
CA GLY A 88 3.77 5.44 -16.25
C GLY A 88 5.26 5.35 -15.91
N ARG A 89 5.73 5.96 -14.82
CA ARG A 89 7.11 5.92 -14.31
C ARG A 89 7.22 4.98 -13.12
N GLY A 90 8.37 4.35 -12.94
CA GLY A 90 8.63 3.39 -11.88
C GLY A 90 9.24 2.08 -12.44
N PRO A 91 9.05 0.92 -11.80
CA PRO A 91 8.21 0.74 -10.62
C PRO A 91 8.81 1.34 -9.34
N PHE A 92 7.99 2.01 -8.54
CA PHE A 92 8.34 2.44 -7.20
C PHE A 92 7.92 1.39 -6.17
N ARG A 93 8.72 1.21 -5.12
CA ARG A 93 8.48 0.21 -4.06
C ARG A 93 7.62 0.81 -2.96
N LEU A 94 6.32 0.57 -3.00
CA LEU A 94 5.39 1.02 -1.97
C LEU A 94 5.05 -0.16 -1.04
N VAL A 95 4.96 0.11 0.27
CA VAL A 95 4.43 -0.87 1.24
C VAL A 95 2.94 -1.03 0.99
N LEU A 96 2.48 -2.27 0.78
CA LEU A 96 1.04 -2.55 0.79
C LEU A 96 0.52 -2.41 2.23
N ASP A 97 -0.33 -1.43 2.46
CA ASP A 97 -0.80 -1.03 3.79
C ASP A 97 -2.33 -1.00 3.82
N THR A 98 -2.91 -2.07 4.38
CA THR A 98 -4.36 -2.18 4.54
C THR A 98 -4.90 -1.35 5.71
N GLY A 99 -4.02 -0.82 6.57
CA GLY A 99 -4.33 0.16 7.60
C GLY A 99 -4.40 1.60 7.09
N ALA A 100 -3.88 1.85 5.87
CA ALA A 100 -3.92 3.17 5.23
C ALA A 100 -5.11 3.28 4.26
N SER A 101 -5.87 4.38 4.36
CA SER A 101 -6.98 4.65 3.44
C SER A 101 -6.53 5.26 2.11
N HIS A 102 -5.35 5.85 2.05
CA HIS A 102 -4.78 6.51 0.87
C HIS A 102 -3.31 6.16 0.70
N SER A 103 -2.89 6.09 -0.55
CA SER A 103 -1.47 5.95 -0.90
C SER A 103 -0.71 7.22 -0.60
N ALA A 104 0.58 7.05 -0.30
CA ALA A 104 1.49 8.14 0.01
C ALA A 104 2.88 7.84 -0.59
N ILE A 105 3.68 8.87 -0.79
CA ILE A 105 5.03 8.72 -1.35
C ILE A 105 6.06 9.48 -0.51
N THR A 106 7.32 9.09 -0.63
CA THR A 106 8.43 9.86 -0.04
C THR A 106 8.77 11.10 -0.88
N ALA A 107 9.47 12.06 -0.28
CA ALA A 107 9.96 13.24 -0.98
C ALA A 107 10.88 12.89 -2.15
N LEU A 108 11.64 11.79 -2.06
CA LEU A 108 12.50 11.31 -3.15
C LEU A 108 11.71 10.88 -4.37
N VAL A 109 10.57 10.22 -4.19
CA VAL A 109 9.66 9.85 -5.30
C VAL A 109 9.05 11.09 -5.92
N ALA A 110 8.58 12.05 -5.12
CA ALA A 110 8.06 13.32 -5.64
C ALA A 110 9.09 14.06 -6.48
N LEU A 111 10.33 14.12 -6.02
CA LEU A 111 11.46 14.69 -6.75
C LEU A 111 11.74 13.91 -8.06
N ALA A 112 11.78 12.58 -7.98
CA ALA A 112 12.00 11.73 -9.15
C ALA A 112 10.90 11.91 -10.21
N LEU A 113 9.65 12.15 -9.80
CA LEU A 113 8.54 12.45 -10.71
C LEU A 113 8.64 13.84 -11.33
N GLY A 114 9.38 14.78 -10.72
CA GLY A 114 9.52 16.15 -11.16
C GLY A 114 8.24 16.99 -10.99
N ILE A 115 7.36 16.60 -10.05
CA ILE A 115 6.09 17.29 -9.80
C ILE A 115 6.30 18.29 -8.65
N PRO A 116 6.02 19.59 -8.86
CA PRO A 116 6.13 20.59 -7.81
C PRO A 116 5.15 20.34 -6.67
N THR A 117 5.62 20.48 -5.43
CA THR A 117 4.82 20.21 -4.21
C THR A 117 4.00 21.43 -3.77
N ASP A 118 4.24 22.58 -4.34
CA ASP A 118 3.57 23.86 -4.05
C ASP A 118 2.27 24.07 -4.83
N ARG A 119 1.95 23.17 -5.77
CA ARG A 119 0.76 23.28 -6.64
C ARG A 119 -0.48 22.57 -6.07
N SER A 120 -0.34 21.85 -5.00
CA SER A 120 -1.45 21.11 -4.38
C SER A 120 -1.63 21.55 -2.92
N PRO A 121 -2.87 21.56 -2.39
CA PRO A 121 -3.11 21.95 -1.02
C PRO A 121 -2.49 20.91 -0.09
N PRO A 122 -1.91 21.33 1.07
CA PRO A 122 -1.41 20.39 2.06
C PRO A 122 -2.55 19.55 2.64
N MET A 123 -2.20 18.37 3.17
CA MET A 123 -3.14 17.42 3.76
C MET A 123 -2.75 17.09 5.20
N ILE A 124 -3.73 16.80 6.04
CA ILE A 124 -3.48 16.23 7.36
C ILE A 124 -3.30 14.73 7.22
N LEU A 125 -2.05 14.28 7.34
CA LEU A 125 -1.70 12.87 7.47
C LEU A 125 -1.96 12.42 8.90
N ARG A 126 -2.69 11.31 9.08
CA ARG A 126 -2.93 10.68 10.38
C ARG A 126 -2.23 9.33 10.39
N GLY A 127 -1.29 9.16 11.31
CA GLY A 127 -0.60 7.91 11.56
C GLY A 127 -1.08 7.22 12.84
N VAL A 128 -0.45 6.14 13.20
CA VAL A 128 -0.75 5.37 14.42
C VAL A 128 -0.51 6.19 15.67
N THR A 129 0.53 7.02 15.68
CA THR A 129 1.04 7.73 16.86
C THR A 129 0.68 9.22 16.91
N GLY A 130 0.20 9.80 15.80
CA GLY A 130 -0.10 11.23 15.76
C GLY A 130 -0.60 11.69 14.39
N TYR A 131 -0.48 12.98 14.13
CA TYR A 131 -0.82 13.59 12.86
C TYR A 131 0.17 14.67 12.47
N ALA A 132 0.31 14.92 11.18
CA ALA A 132 1.15 15.99 10.66
C ALA A 132 0.46 16.63 9.44
N THR A 133 0.69 17.92 9.23
CA THR A 133 0.35 18.57 7.97
C THR A 133 1.50 18.34 7.00
N VAL A 134 1.22 17.69 5.89
CA VAL A 134 2.22 17.32 4.90
C VAL A 134 1.89 17.91 3.53
N PRO A 135 2.89 18.24 2.71
CA PRO A 135 2.67 18.63 1.33
C PRO A 135 2.10 17.45 0.54
N THR A 136 1.45 17.75 -0.58
CA THR A 136 0.89 16.75 -1.47
C THR A 136 1.30 17.01 -2.90
N ILE A 137 1.25 15.98 -3.74
CA ILE A 137 1.27 16.12 -5.19
C ILE A 137 0.04 15.44 -5.79
N ARG A 138 -0.45 15.99 -6.91
CA ARG A 138 -1.45 15.33 -7.73
C ARG A 138 -0.75 14.64 -8.88
N VAL A 139 -1.05 13.37 -9.09
CA VAL A 139 -0.56 12.60 -10.23
C VAL A 139 -1.74 12.21 -11.13
N ASP A 140 -1.49 11.87 -12.38
CA ASP A 140 -2.55 11.50 -13.31
C ASP A 140 -3.04 10.08 -13.01
N THR A 141 -2.09 9.16 -12.75
CA THR A 141 -2.40 7.76 -12.49
C THR A 141 -1.46 7.15 -11.47
N LEU A 142 -1.99 6.27 -10.63
CA LEU A 142 -1.25 5.32 -9.82
C LEU A 142 -1.76 3.93 -10.16
N SER A 143 -0.88 3.01 -10.52
CA SER A 143 -1.33 1.68 -10.96
C SER A 143 -0.41 0.55 -10.54
N ILE A 144 -1.03 -0.60 -10.29
CA ILE A 144 -0.39 -1.90 -10.07
C ILE A 144 -1.35 -3.00 -10.52
N GLY A 145 -1.00 -3.71 -11.58
CA GLY A 145 -1.87 -4.75 -12.14
C GLY A 145 -3.25 -4.20 -12.55
N ASP A 146 -4.31 -4.83 -12.05
CA ASP A 146 -5.70 -4.41 -12.30
C ASP A 146 -6.14 -3.24 -11.40
N LEU A 147 -5.30 -2.81 -10.47
CA LEU A 147 -5.55 -1.60 -9.70
C LEU A 147 -5.07 -0.39 -10.50
N ALA A 148 -5.98 0.50 -10.80
CA ALA A 148 -5.70 1.83 -11.31
C ALA A 148 -6.47 2.86 -10.47
N VAL A 149 -5.79 3.90 -10.03
CA VAL A 149 -6.38 5.05 -9.33
C VAL A 149 -6.10 6.28 -10.16
N ASP A 150 -7.17 6.94 -10.60
CA ASP A 150 -7.09 8.12 -11.44
C ASP A 150 -6.99 9.39 -10.59
N GLN A 151 -6.09 10.27 -10.97
CA GLN A 151 -5.85 11.59 -10.37
C GLN A 151 -5.74 11.59 -8.83
N PRO A 152 -5.04 10.61 -8.20
CA PRO A 152 -4.91 10.61 -6.75
C PRO A 152 -4.09 11.82 -6.27
N LEU A 153 -4.48 12.32 -5.10
CA LEU A 153 -3.71 13.30 -4.35
C LEU A 153 -2.85 12.55 -3.34
N LEU A 154 -1.54 12.53 -3.58
CA LEU A 154 -0.59 11.75 -2.78
C LEU A 154 0.09 12.64 -1.73
N PRO A 155 -0.12 12.40 -0.43
CA PRO A 155 0.66 13.04 0.62
C PRO A 155 2.12 12.60 0.56
N ILE A 156 3.02 13.53 0.89
CA ILE A 156 4.45 13.27 0.99
C ILE A 156 4.76 12.92 2.44
N VAL A 157 5.09 11.66 2.66
CA VAL A 157 5.45 11.15 3.98
C VAL A 157 6.95 11.29 4.25
N PRO A 158 7.34 11.44 5.53
CA PRO A 158 8.74 11.40 5.91
C PRO A 158 9.37 10.04 5.53
N ASP A 159 10.68 10.04 5.26
CA ASP A 159 11.45 8.82 5.04
C ASP A 159 11.63 8.06 6.37
N ALA A 160 10.63 7.25 6.72
CA ALA A 160 10.58 6.43 7.92
C ALA A 160 10.02 5.03 7.60
N LEU A 161 10.10 4.62 6.33
CA LEU A 161 9.41 3.45 5.83
C LEU A 161 10.33 2.22 5.62
N GLY A 162 11.50 2.16 6.29
CA GLY A 162 12.39 1.01 6.19
C GLY A 162 12.90 0.75 4.77
N GLY A 163 13.18 1.82 4.02
CA GLY A 163 13.67 1.75 2.64
C GLY A 163 12.57 1.62 1.57
N ALA A 164 11.29 1.62 1.94
CA ALA A 164 10.20 1.76 0.98
C ALA A 164 10.07 3.19 0.47
N GLU A 165 9.61 3.34 -0.76
CA GLU A 165 9.47 4.63 -1.46
C GLU A 165 8.10 5.27 -1.24
N GLY A 166 7.21 4.58 -0.52
CA GLY A 166 5.89 5.06 -0.17
C GLY A 166 4.99 3.97 0.41
N ILE A 167 3.71 4.29 0.46
CA ILE A 167 2.62 3.45 0.96
C ILE A 167 1.61 3.28 -0.17
N LEU A 168 1.21 2.04 -0.46
CA LEU A 168 0.05 1.71 -1.27
C LEU A 168 -1.13 1.47 -0.33
N GLY A 169 -2.05 2.43 -0.28
CA GLY A 169 -3.25 2.37 0.53
C GLY A 169 -4.36 1.54 -0.08
N SER A 170 -5.50 1.55 0.57
CA SER A 170 -6.68 0.76 0.19
C SER A 170 -7.63 1.46 -0.78
N GLU A 171 -7.32 2.68 -1.23
CA GLU A 171 -8.11 3.35 -2.28
C GLU A 171 -8.07 2.56 -3.59
N GLY A 172 -9.20 2.52 -4.28
CA GLY A 172 -9.34 1.77 -5.54
C GLY A 172 -9.48 0.25 -5.37
N LEU A 173 -9.39 -0.29 -4.14
CA LEU A 173 -9.55 -1.72 -3.89
C LEU A 173 -11.01 -2.19 -3.83
N THR A 174 -11.97 -1.27 -3.86
CA THR A 174 -13.40 -1.63 -3.94
C THR A 174 -13.66 -2.56 -5.14
N GLY A 175 -14.31 -3.70 -4.88
CA GLY A 175 -14.55 -4.72 -5.91
C GLY A 175 -13.34 -5.56 -6.31
N LYS A 176 -12.16 -5.29 -5.75
CA LYS A 176 -10.94 -6.05 -5.99
C LYS A 176 -10.76 -7.17 -4.95
N ARG A 177 -9.87 -8.08 -5.33
CA ARG A 177 -9.34 -9.13 -4.48
C ARG A 177 -7.83 -9.00 -4.42
N VAL A 178 -7.31 -8.84 -3.22
CA VAL A 178 -5.88 -8.82 -2.94
C VAL A 178 -5.48 -10.20 -2.44
N PHE A 179 -4.57 -10.86 -3.12
CA PHE A 179 -4.01 -12.16 -2.75
C PHE A 179 -2.54 -11.97 -2.37
N ILE A 180 -2.19 -12.33 -1.16
CA ILE A 180 -0.85 -12.22 -0.59
C ILE A 180 -0.36 -13.62 -0.25
N ASP A 181 0.68 -14.07 -0.94
CA ASP A 181 1.38 -15.31 -0.71
C ASP A 181 2.66 -15.02 0.06
N PHE A 182 2.63 -15.24 1.37
CA PHE A 182 3.77 -14.97 2.23
C PHE A 182 4.92 -15.97 2.04
N ARG A 183 4.61 -17.16 1.55
CA ARG A 183 5.62 -18.21 1.32
C ARG A 183 6.51 -17.88 0.11
N HIS A 184 5.93 -17.29 -0.93
CA HIS A 184 6.61 -17.03 -2.20
C HIS A 184 6.85 -15.54 -2.44
N ASP A 185 6.57 -14.68 -1.46
CA ASP A 185 6.67 -13.22 -1.57
C ASP A 185 5.98 -12.71 -2.84
N LYS A 186 4.68 -13.02 -2.98
CA LYS A 186 3.89 -12.62 -4.14
C LYS A 186 2.63 -11.89 -3.72
N ILE A 187 2.29 -10.85 -4.47
CA ILE A 187 1.02 -10.16 -4.38
C ILE A 187 0.31 -10.20 -5.72
N THR A 188 -0.99 -10.41 -5.68
CA THR A 188 -1.86 -10.31 -6.86
C THR A 188 -3.04 -9.42 -6.51
N ILE A 189 -3.29 -8.40 -7.31
CA ILE A 189 -4.47 -7.54 -7.21
C ILE A 189 -5.27 -7.74 -8.51
N ALA A 190 -6.50 -8.21 -8.38
CA ALA A 190 -7.39 -8.48 -9.51
C ALA A 190 -8.83 -8.14 -9.16
N TYR A 191 -9.69 -8.02 -10.15
CA TYR A 191 -11.14 -7.95 -9.92
C TYR A 191 -11.63 -9.19 -9.19
N SER A 192 -12.49 -9.03 -8.18
CA SER A 192 -13.08 -10.16 -7.47
C SER A 192 -14.10 -10.86 -8.35
N LYS A 193 -13.89 -12.16 -8.58
CA LYS A 193 -14.86 -13.04 -9.24
C LYS A 193 -16.01 -13.48 -8.32
N ASN A 194 -16.05 -12.96 -7.09
CA ASN A 194 -17.03 -13.33 -6.07
C ASN A 194 -16.98 -14.80 -5.65
N GLU A 195 -15.81 -15.42 -5.73
CA GLU A 195 -15.57 -16.82 -5.42
C GLU A 195 -14.69 -16.98 -4.19
N ARG A 196 -14.93 -18.03 -3.40
CA ARG A 196 -14.05 -18.44 -2.31
C ARG A 196 -12.88 -19.26 -2.85
N SER A 197 -11.76 -19.18 -2.15
CA SER A 197 -10.65 -20.12 -2.36
C SER A 197 -11.08 -21.52 -1.96
N GLY A 198 -10.36 -22.52 -2.51
CA GLY A 198 -10.62 -23.93 -2.23
C GLY A 198 -10.40 -24.34 -0.77
N PRO A 199 -10.38 -25.66 -0.50
CA PRO A 199 -10.15 -26.19 0.85
C PRO A 199 -8.87 -25.66 1.50
N GLY A 200 -8.83 -25.62 2.85
CA GLY A 200 -7.69 -25.17 3.63
C GLY A 200 -7.69 -23.67 3.95
N PHE A 201 -8.66 -22.91 3.45
CA PHE A 201 -8.84 -21.51 3.84
C PHE A 201 -9.92 -21.36 4.92
N VAL A 202 -9.63 -20.52 5.91
CA VAL A 202 -10.59 -20.04 6.90
C VAL A 202 -11.18 -18.74 6.39
N ASN A 203 -12.50 -18.70 6.21
CA ASN A 203 -13.21 -17.55 5.69
C ASN A 203 -13.81 -16.74 6.84
N VAL A 204 -13.43 -15.48 6.97
CA VAL A 204 -13.83 -14.58 8.04
C VAL A 204 -14.48 -13.34 7.45
N PRO A 205 -15.75 -13.06 7.74
CA PRO A 205 -16.38 -11.84 7.27
C PRO A 205 -15.74 -10.62 7.93
N PHE A 206 -15.57 -9.55 7.17
CA PHE A 206 -15.08 -8.27 7.69
C PHE A 206 -16.07 -7.14 7.47
N ARG A 207 -15.92 -6.08 8.25
CA ARG A 207 -16.59 -4.81 8.05
C ARG A 207 -15.57 -3.76 7.63
N SER A 208 -15.99 -2.87 6.75
CA SER A 208 -15.14 -1.73 6.39
C SER A 208 -15.33 -0.60 7.39
N LEU A 209 -14.27 -0.21 8.06
CA LEU A 209 -14.22 0.99 8.88
C LEU A 209 -13.72 2.16 8.01
N ARG A 210 -14.40 3.31 8.06
CA ARG A 210 -14.06 4.49 7.24
C ARG A 210 -13.94 4.21 5.73
N GLY A 211 -14.71 3.24 5.25
CA GLY A 211 -14.84 2.90 3.84
C GLY A 211 -13.91 1.77 3.37
N THR A 212 -12.69 1.67 3.86
CA THR A 212 -11.68 0.76 3.29
C THR A 212 -10.92 -0.09 4.31
N LEU A 213 -10.81 0.35 5.57
CA LEU A 213 -10.08 -0.40 6.59
C LEU A 213 -10.79 -1.71 6.93
N VAL A 214 -10.05 -2.78 6.96
CA VAL A 214 -10.56 -4.15 7.19
C VAL A 214 -10.64 -4.43 8.68
N VAL A 215 -11.85 -4.62 9.21
CA VAL A 215 -12.10 -4.93 10.62
C VAL A 215 -12.83 -6.26 10.76
N VAL A 216 -12.26 -7.17 11.52
CA VAL A 216 -12.86 -8.46 11.87
C VAL A 216 -13.13 -8.54 13.37
N ASP A 217 -14.02 -9.45 13.76
CA ASP A 217 -14.14 -9.85 15.16
C ASP A 217 -13.04 -10.89 15.45
N ALA A 218 -12.24 -10.63 16.47
CA ALA A 218 -11.22 -11.53 16.99
C ALA A 218 -11.48 -11.84 18.47
N TYR A 219 -10.86 -12.90 18.97
CA TYR A 219 -10.83 -13.19 20.39
C TYR A 219 -9.38 -13.24 20.87
N ILE A 220 -9.09 -12.56 21.97
CA ILE A 220 -7.81 -12.62 22.65
C ILE A 220 -8.07 -13.37 23.96
N GLY A 221 -7.65 -14.65 23.99
CA GLY A 221 -8.16 -15.58 24.96
C GLY A 221 -9.69 -15.67 24.85
N THR A 222 -10.42 -15.24 25.89
CA THR A 222 -11.89 -15.22 25.91
C THR A 222 -12.51 -13.84 25.66
N ILE A 223 -11.69 -12.81 25.47
CA ILE A 223 -12.15 -11.44 25.25
C ILE A 223 -12.37 -11.19 23.77
N ARG A 224 -13.58 -10.83 23.39
CA ARG A 224 -13.90 -10.38 22.03
C ARG A 224 -13.37 -8.98 21.82
N ALA A 225 -12.67 -8.77 20.72
CA ALA A 225 -12.09 -7.50 20.33
C ALA A 225 -12.35 -7.19 18.85
N LYS A 226 -12.37 -5.92 18.48
CA LYS A 226 -12.32 -5.50 17.09
C LYS A 226 -10.87 -5.53 16.63
N ALA A 227 -10.59 -6.33 15.62
CA ALA A 227 -9.26 -6.47 15.05
C ALA A 227 -9.18 -5.76 13.69
N VAL A 228 -8.32 -4.74 13.59
CA VAL A 228 -7.95 -4.09 12.35
C VAL A 228 -6.79 -4.85 11.73
N ILE A 229 -6.92 -5.25 10.46
CA ILE A 229 -5.87 -5.95 9.72
C ILE A 229 -4.97 -4.93 9.05
N ASP A 230 -3.69 -4.92 9.42
CA ASP A 230 -2.73 -3.90 9.00
C ASP A 230 -1.43 -4.52 8.46
N THR A 231 -1.35 -4.63 7.14
CA THR A 231 -0.14 -5.13 6.45
C THR A 231 0.99 -4.09 6.38
N GLY A 232 0.71 -2.83 6.75
CA GLY A 232 1.70 -1.75 6.86
C GLY A 232 2.35 -1.65 8.23
N GLY A 233 1.69 -2.18 9.27
CA GLY A 233 2.19 -2.21 10.65
C GLY A 233 3.20 -3.33 10.88
N GLN A 234 4.32 -3.00 11.53
CA GLN A 234 5.33 -4.02 11.88
C GLN A 234 4.85 -4.88 13.05
N VAL A 235 4.32 -4.25 14.10
CA VAL A 235 3.97 -4.87 15.37
C VAL A 235 2.47 -4.84 15.61
N THR A 236 2.00 -5.84 16.35
CA THR A 236 0.62 -5.92 16.82
C THR A 236 0.42 -5.02 18.04
N ILE A 237 -0.60 -4.17 17.99
CA ILE A 237 -0.86 -3.13 18.99
C ILE A 237 -2.29 -3.24 19.48
N ALA A 238 -2.51 -3.13 20.78
CA ALA A 238 -3.84 -3.14 21.37
C ALA A 238 -4.09 -1.90 22.25
N ASN A 239 -5.36 -1.56 22.43
CA ASN A 239 -5.75 -0.47 23.32
C ASN A 239 -5.79 -0.91 24.80
N LEU A 240 -5.86 0.08 25.68
CA LEU A 240 -5.92 -0.19 27.13
C LEU A 240 -7.23 -0.87 27.54
N ALA A 241 -8.34 -0.65 26.83
CA ALA A 241 -9.60 -1.32 27.10
C ALA A 241 -9.48 -2.85 26.95
N LEU A 242 -8.70 -3.33 25.96
CA LEU A 242 -8.41 -4.78 25.84
C LEU A 242 -7.50 -5.25 26.97
N ARG A 243 -6.43 -4.52 27.31
CA ARG A 243 -5.54 -4.85 28.42
C ARG A 243 -6.30 -4.98 29.73
N ASP A 244 -7.16 -4.01 30.04
CA ASP A 244 -7.92 -3.96 31.29
C ASP A 244 -8.95 -5.11 31.36
N ALA A 245 -9.59 -5.46 30.23
CA ALA A 245 -10.48 -6.60 30.15
C ALA A 245 -9.75 -7.95 30.38
N LEU A 246 -8.52 -8.08 29.91
CA LEU A 246 -7.67 -9.26 30.17
C LEU A 246 -7.20 -9.29 31.62
N ALA A 247 -6.77 -8.14 32.18
CA ALA A 247 -6.30 -8.04 33.56
C ALA A 247 -7.37 -8.39 34.60
N GLN A 248 -8.63 -8.06 34.34
CA GLN A 248 -9.76 -8.45 35.21
C GLN A 248 -9.93 -9.95 35.35
N ARG A 249 -9.47 -10.74 34.37
CA ARG A 249 -9.60 -12.22 34.37
C ARG A 249 -8.32 -12.92 34.81
N ASN A 250 -7.17 -12.41 34.39
CA ASN A 250 -5.89 -13.11 34.52
C ASN A 250 -4.91 -12.42 35.48
N GLY A 251 -5.33 -11.31 36.12
CA GLY A 251 -4.41 -10.43 36.87
C GLY A 251 -3.68 -9.45 35.94
N THR A 252 -3.06 -8.44 36.54
CA THR A 252 -2.33 -7.41 35.77
C THR A 252 -0.93 -7.92 35.41
N PRO A 253 -0.64 -8.21 34.15
CA PRO A 253 0.70 -8.59 33.74
C PRO A 253 1.66 -7.42 33.87
N LYS A 254 2.94 -7.72 34.07
CA LYS A 254 4.00 -6.69 34.06
C LYS A 254 4.61 -6.65 32.67
N GLY A 255 4.45 -5.53 32.00
CA GLY A 255 5.06 -5.31 30.69
C GLY A 255 6.36 -4.51 30.78
N LYS A 256 7.03 -4.45 29.64
CA LYS A 256 8.19 -3.59 29.38
C LYS A 256 7.72 -2.35 28.64
N VAL A 257 8.35 -1.19 28.93
CA VAL A 257 8.08 0.03 28.17
C VAL A 257 8.53 -0.20 26.72
N ASP A 258 7.63 0.08 25.79
CA ASP A 258 7.88 0.05 24.36
C ASP A 258 7.63 1.41 23.73
N LEU A 259 8.33 1.71 22.65
CA LEU A 259 8.23 2.95 21.91
C LEU A 259 7.73 2.67 20.49
N ILE A 260 6.56 3.21 20.18
CA ILE A 260 5.94 3.04 18.87
C ILE A 260 6.11 4.34 18.09
N GLN A 261 6.65 4.20 16.87
CA GLN A 261 6.77 5.29 15.91
C GLN A 261 5.88 5.02 14.70
N GLY A 262 5.04 5.99 14.34
CA GLY A 262 4.19 5.94 13.15
C GLY A 262 4.79 6.68 11.95
N ALA A 263 4.05 6.68 10.84
CA ALA A 263 4.43 7.37 9.60
C ALA A 263 4.61 8.90 9.75
N THR A 264 4.08 9.50 10.82
CA THR A 264 4.23 10.92 11.15
C THR A 264 5.50 11.25 11.96
N LYS A 265 6.32 10.23 12.26
CA LYS A 265 7.52 10.31 13.13
C LYS A 265 7.25 10.65 14.60
N ASP A 266 6.01 10.88 14.99
CA ASP A 266 5.65 10.98 16.40
C ASP A 266 5.91 9.64 17.10
N VAL A 267 6.38 9.71 18.35
CA VAL A 267 6.64 8.55 19.18
C VAL A 267 5.66 8.52 20.34
N GLN A 268 4.97 7.42 20.53
CA GLN A 268 4.13 7.17 21.70
C GLN A 268 4.66 5.99 22.50
N LYS A 269 4.43 6.05 23.82
CA LYS A 269 4.80 4.95 24.73
C LYS A 269 3.66 3.95 24.81
N GLY A 270 4.03 2.68 24.79
CA GLY A 270 3.17 1.55 25.10
C GLY A 270 3.80 0.63 26.13
N GLU A 271 3.13 -0.45 26.45
CA GLU A 271 3.57 -1.51 27.33
C GLU A 271 3.56 -2.82 26.54
N LEU A 272 4.73 -3.38 26.28
CA LEU A 272 4.89 -4.67 25.61
C LEU A 272 4.64 -5.80 26.59
N LEU A 273 3.71 -6.70 26.24
CA LEU A 273 3.40 -7.92 26.98
C LEU A 273 3.70 -9.14 26.10
N ASP A 274 4.56 -10.01 26.61
CA ASP A 274 4.95 -11.26 25.93
C ASP A 274 4.03 -12.45 26.34
N ASP A 275 3.16 -12.26 27.35
CA ASP A 275 2.23 -13.26 27.88
C ASP A 275 0.77 -13.01 27.48
N THR A 276 0.55 -12.30 26.37
CA THR A 276 -0.78 -12.07 25.83
C THR A 276 -1.41 -13.42 25.40
N PRO A 277 -2.67 -13.71 25.80
CA PRO A 277 -3.34 -14.92 25.35
C PRO A 277 -3.46 -15.01 23.84
N ALA A 278 -3.59 -16.24 23.31
CA ALA A 278 -3.69 -16.48 21.88
C ALA A 278 -4.74 -15.59 21.21
N ILE A 279 -4.40 -15.07 20.03
CA ILE A 279 -5.29 -14.31 19.16
C ILE A 279 -6.00 -15.28 18.23
N SER A 280 -7.34 -15.31 18.28
CA SER A 280 -8.16 -16.16 17.43
C SER A 280 -8.93 -15.33 16.42
N ILE A 281 -8.79 -15.66 15.11
CA ILE A 281 -9.51 -15.07 13.99
C ILE A 281 -10.19 -16.20 13.22
N GLY A 282 -11.51 -16.31 13.33
CA GLY A 282 -12.21 -17.52 12.88
C GLY A 282 -11.70 -18.75 13.64
N SER A 283 -11.26 -19.78 12.92
CA SER A 283 -10.64 -20.98 13.51
C SER A 283 -9.10 -20.94 13.55
N ILE A 284 -8.49 -19.84 13.12
CA ILE A 284 -7.03 -19.65 13.22
C ILE A 284 -6.69 -19.11 14.60
N GLN A 285 -5.65 -19.67 15.20
CA GLN A 285 -5.09 -19.23 16.49
C GLN A 285 -3.61 -18.88 16.32
N ILE A 286 -3.25 -17.68 16.76
CA ILE A 286 -1.88 -17.21 16.86
C ILE A 286 -1.49 -17.33 18.32
N HIS A 287 -0.58 -18.25 18.63
CA HIS A 287 -0.10 -18.50 19.98
C HIS A 287 1.08 -17.58 20.31
N ASP A 288 1.22 -17.26 21.59
CA ASP A 288 2.31 -16.45 22.16
C ASP A 288 2.57 -15.12 21.41
N PRO A 289 1.51 -14.33 21.10
CA PRO A 289 1.69 -13.07 20.39
C PRO A 289 2.35 -12.04 21.32
N SER A 290 3.36 -11.36 20.82
CA SER A 290 3.88 -10.13 21.45
C SER A 290 2.97 -8.98 21.11
N VAL A 291 2.36 -8.34 22.10
CA VAL A 291 1.42 -7.25 21.89
C VAL A 291 1.82 -6.01 22.68
N THR A 292 1.89 -4.86 22.02
CA THR A 292 2.10 -3.58 22.69
C THR A 292 0.77 -2.90 22.99
N TYR A 293 0.53 -2.62 24.26
CA TYR A 293 -0.70 -2.02 24.74
C TYR A 293 -0.54 -0.52 24.96
N GLY A 294 -1.50 0.27 24.46
CA GLY A 294 -1.53 1.71 24.65
C GLY A 294 -2.70 2.38 23.95
N ASP A 295 -3.19 3.46 24.52
CA ASP A 295 -4.24 4.28 23.89
C ASP A 295 -3.62 5.20 22.84
N LEU A 296 -3.11 4.58 21.78
CA LEU A 296 -2.48 5.31 20.69
C LEU A 296 -3.48 6.20 19.95
N TYR A 297 -2.95 7.26 19.35
CA TYR A 297 -3.74 8.25 18.63
C TYR A 297 -4.73 7.64 17.64
N ILE A 298 -4.36 6.54 16.96
CA ILE A 298 -5.20 5.91 15.94
C ILE A 298 -6.47 5.29 16.52
N PHE A 299 -6.43 4.68 17.72
CA PHE A 299 -7.63 4.14 18.37
C PHE A 299 -8.64 5.25 18.71
N LYS A 300 -8.15 6.43 19.13
CA LYS A 300 -8.99 7.62 19.32
C LYS A 300 -9.65 8.05 18.01
N GLN A 301 -8.88 8.08 16.91
CA GLN A 301 -9.40 8.44 15.59
C GLN A 301 -10.47 7.47 15.11
N TRP A 302 -10.31 6.18 15.39
CA TRP A 302 -11.27 5.15 15.03
C TRP A 302 -12.46 5.04 15.99
N LYS A 303 -12.47 5.82 17.11
CA LYS A 303 -13.46 5.75 18.19
C LYS A 303 -13.51 4.37 18.87
N LEU A 304 -12.37 3.75 19.01
CA LEU A 304 -12.19 2.41 19.59
C LEU A 304 -11.55 2.44 21.00
N LEU A 305 -11.44 3.58 21.68
CA LEU A 305 -10.80 3.65 23.00
C LEU A 305 -11.60 2.92 24.11
N ASN A 306 -12.92 2.88 23.99
CA ASN A 306 -13.81 2.38 25.06
C ASN A 306 -14.28 0.93 24.87
N GLU A 307 -13.78 0.25 23.87
CA GLU A 307 -14.09 -1.15 23.60
C GLU A 307 -12.78 -1.91 23.26
N PRO A 308 -12.65 -3.21 23.61
CA PRO A 308 -11.48 -3.98 23.27
C PRO A 308 -11.16 -3.93 21.76
N ALA A 309 -9.97 -3.44 21.43
CA ALA A 309 -9.52 -3.32 20.04
C ALA A 309 -8.04 -3.62 19.91
N ILE A 310 -7.68 -4.20 18.76
CA ILE A 310 -6.33 -4.60 18.41
C ILE A 310 -6.08 -4.29 16.92
N LEU A 311 -4.88 -3.80 16.60
CA LEU A 311 -4.34 -3.67 15.27
C LEU A 311 -3.35 -4.81 15.08
N ILE A 312 -3.62 -5.70 14.13
CA ILE A 312 -2.81 -6.89 13.88
C ILE A 312 -1.80 -6.56 12.79
N GLY A 313 -0.54 -6.53 13.18
CA GLY A 313 0.59 -6.21 12.33
C GLY A 313 1.24 -7.44 11.68
N MET A 314 2.34 -7.18 10.97
CA MET A 314 3.06 -8.20 10.20
C MET A 314 3.78 -9.24 11.05
N ASP A 315 4.09 -8.93 12.32
CA ASP A 315 4.57 -9.90 13.31
C ASP A 315 3.62 -11.10 13.50
N SER A 316 2.31 -10.83 13.39
CA SER A 316 1.25 -11.84 13.47
C SER A 316 0.78 -12.30 12.09
N LEU A 317 0.54 -11.36 11.14
CA LEU A 317 0.08 -11.71 9.78
C LEU A 317 1.12 -12.49 8.99
N GLY A 318 2.39 -12.23 9.21
CA GLY A 318 3.51 -12.90 8.54
C GLY A 318 3.66 -14.38 8.89
N LEU A 319 2.95 -14.86 9.93
CA LEU A 319 2.87 -16.29 10.29
C LEU A 319 1.92 -17.08 9.36
N LEU A 320 1.08 -16.41 8.61
CA LEU A 320 0.19 -17.03 7.64
C LEU A 320 0.98 -17.48 6.41
N ASP A 321 0.50 -18.54 5.77
CA ASP A 321 0.94 -18.93 4.42
C ASP A 321 0.34 -18.00 3.36
N THR A 322 -0.94 -17.68 3.53
CA THR A 322 -1.68 -16.85 2.57
C THR A 322 -2.72 -15.98 3.28
N LEU A 323 -2.78 -14.72 2.88
CA LEU A 323 -3.85 -13.79 3.23
C LEU A 323 -4.55 -13.32 1.96
N ILE A 324 -5.87 -13.46 1.90
CA ILE A 324 -6.69 -12.92 0.83
C ILE A 324 -7.69 -11.94 1.43
N ILE A 325 -7.79 -10.76 0.82
CA ILE A 325 -8.77 -9.75 1.17
C ILE A 325 -9.66 -9.54 -0.04
N ASP A 326 -10.89 -10.00 0.05
CA ASP A 326 -11.87 -9.83 -1.01
C ASP A 326 -12.83 -8.68 -0.64
N TYR A 327 -12.57 -7.50 -1.18
CA TYR A 327 -13.33 -6.29 -0.90
C TYR A 327 -14.77 -6.33 -1.48
N ARG A 328 -15.02 -7.14 -2.50
CA ARG A 328 -16.38 -7.33 -3.03
C ARG A 328 -17.22 -8.21 -2.11
N ARG A 329 -16.60 -9.26 -1.56
CA ARG A 329 -17.28 -10.21 -0.66
C ARG A 329 -17.31 -9.72 0.78
N HIS A 330 -16.50 -8.72 1.13
CA HIS A 330 -16.23 -8.33 2.52
C HIS A 330 -15.77 -9.53 3.35
N GLU A 331 -14.79 -10.27 2.83
CA GLU A 331 -14.34 -11.53 3.41
C GLU A 331 -12.81 -11.63 3.37
N LEU A 332 -12.21 -11.96 4.53
CA LEU A 332 -10.84 -12.45 4.60
C LEU A 332 -10.84 -13.95 4.39
N GLN A 333 -9.82 -14.44 3.70
CA GLN A 333 -9.55 -15.85 3.56
C GLN A 333 -8.12 -16.10 3.99
N LEU A 334 -7.94 -16.85 5.05
CA LEU A 334 -6.69 -17.04 5.74
C LEU A 334 -6.26 -18.50 5.61
N ARG A 335 -4.98 -18.75 5.36
CA ARG A 335 -4.41 -20.09 5.37
C ARG A 335 -3.14 -20.12 6.21
N MET A 336 -3.07 -21.07 7.13
CA MET A 336 -1.85 -21.36 7.88
C MET A 336 -0.91 -22.24 7.04
N PRO A 337 0.41 -22.20 7.29
CA PRO A 337 1.32 -23.20 6.79
C PRO A 337 0.85 -24.60 7.20
N ASN A 338 0.94 -25.56 6.29
CA ASN A 338 0.69 -26.96 6.67
C ASN A 338 1.69 -27.34 7.74
N ALA A 339 1.21 -27.93 8.84
CA ALA A 339 2.08 -28.59 9.79
C ALA A 339 2.81 -29.70 9.02
N GLY A 340 4.13 -29.52 8.79
CA GLY A 340 4.97 -30.47 8.08
C GLY A 340 5.13 -31.76 8.88
#